data_203b7f93f4a79e51c96a3a7898682a5c
#
_entry.id   203b7f93f4a79e51c96a3a7898682a5c
#
_cell.length_a   1.000
_cell.length_b   1.000
_cell.length_c   1.000
_cell.angle_alpha   90.00
_cell.angle_beta   90.00
_cell.angle_gamma   90.00
#
_symmetry.space_group_name_H-M   'P 1'
#
loop_
_entity.id
_entity.type
_entity.pdbx_description
1 polymer ?
#
loop_
_entity_poly.entity_id
_entity_poly.type
_entity_poly.pdbx_seq_one_letter_code
_entity_poly.pdbx_strand_id
1 'polypeptide(L)'
;NEEALFQQMLIYERKGLYYPPHIHANRSETHIVLKGSLELFILDNHGAVLETHINCDNDSNITTVSSPIPHLTRPISDFVIYLEIKNGPHKPFASDCFIPRPFGMETFNERQYNDYLDEFSIL
;
A
#
# COMPACT_ATOMS: atom_id res chain seq x y z
N ASN A 1 10.42 18.53 3.18
CA ASN A 1 10.24 19.05 4.53
C ASN A 1 9.18 18.23 5.28
N GLU A 2 9.55 17.62 6.39
CA GLU A 2 8.68 16.76 7.20
C GLU A 2 7.45 17.48 7.78
N GLU A 3 7.55 18.80 7.96
CA GLU A 3 6.48 19.67 8.45
C GLU A 3 5.51 20.14 7.34
N ALA A 4 5.77 19.82 6.09
CA ALA A 4 4.92 20.26 5.00
C ALA A 4 3.51 19.68 5.09
N LEU A 5 2.51 20.50 4.75
CA LEU A 5 1.10 20.08 4.73
C LEU A 5 0.81 19.02 3.67
N PHE A 6 1.62 18.95 2.63
CA PHE A 6 1.59 17.91 1.62
C PHE A 6 2.95 17.23 1.55
N GLN A 7 2.94 15.91 1.49
CA GLN A 7 4.12 15.10 1.32
C GLN A 7 4.09 14.46 -0.07
N GLN A 8 5.21 14.56 -0.77
CA GLN A 8 5.43 13.89 -2.05
C GLN A 8 6.73 13.10 -1.94
N MET A 9 6.65 11.80 -2.19
CA MET A 9 7.79 10.92 -2.10
C MET A 9 7.93 10.11 -3.38
N LEU A 10 9.11 10.16 -3.97
CA LEU A 10 9.47 9.23 -5.05
C LEU A 10 9.97 7.94 -4.42
N ILE A 11 9.30 6.84 -4.72
CA ILE A 11 9.55 5.55 -4.10
C ILE A 11 10.06 4.59 -5.16
N TYR A 12 11.11 3.86 -4.82
CA TYR A 12 11.63 2.73 -5.58
C TYR A 12 11.48 1.47 -4.74
N GLU A 13 10.80 0.46 -5.28
CA GLU A 13 10.62 -0.82 -4.62
C GLU A 13 10.99 -1.97 -5.56
N ARG A 14 11.57 -3.02 -4.99
CA ARG A 14 11.83 -4.29 -5.68
C ARG A 14 10.78 -5.32 -5.37
N LYS A 15 10.49 -6.16 -6.35
CA LYS A 15 9.68 -7.36 -6.15
C LYS A 15 10.26 -8.23 -5.03
N GLY A 16 9.37 -8.79 -4.20
CA GLY A 16 9.76 -9.62 -3.06
C GLY A 16 10.01 -8.86 -1.76
N LEU A 17 9.89 -7.52 -1.76
CA LEU A 17 9.78 -6.76 -0.53
C LEU A 17 8.35 -6.86 -0.01
N TYR A 18 8.23 -7.11 1.29
CA TYR A 18 6.94 -7.30 1.95
C TYR A 18 6.70 -6.19 2.95
N TYR A 19 5.56 -5.53 2.79
CA TYR A 19 5.08 -4.54 3.74
C TYR A 19 3.83 -5.06 4.42
N PRO A 20 3.68 -4.86 5.74
CA PRO A 20 2.46 -5.24 6.41
C PRO A 20 1.28 -4.37 5.96
N PRO A 21 0.05 -4.91 6.01
CA PRO A 21 -1.15 -4.11 5.86
C PRO A 21 -1.15 -2.95 6.85
N HIS A 22 -1.55 -1.77 6.40
CA HIS A 22 -1.57 -0.59 7.24
C HIS A 22 -2.77 0.30 6.94
N ILE A 23 -3.01 1.24 7.83
CA ILE A 23 -4.09 2.21 7.75
C ILE A 23 -3.57 3.56 8.22
N HIS A 24 -4.00 4.62 7.56
CA HIS A 24 -3.76 5.98 8.00
C HIS A 24 -5.08 6.60 8.43
N ALA A 25 -5.24 6.84 9.72
CA ALA A 25 -6.50 7.31 10.30
C ALA A 25 -6.96 8.67 9.75
N ASN A 26 -6.02 9.54 9.38
CA ASN A 26 -6.27 10.92 8.99
C ASN A 26 -5.61 11.33 7.66
N ARG A 27 -5.22 10.36 6.83
CA ARG A 27 -4.50 10.64 5.59
C ARG A 27 -5.00 9.79 4.44
N SER A 28 -5.29 10.46 3.34
CA SER A 28 -5.47 9.81 2.05
C SER A 28 -4.14 9.77 1.30
N GLU A 29 -3.93 8.73 0.52
CA GLU A 29 -2.72 8.55 -0.29
C GLU A 29 -3.10 8.41 -1.75
N THR A 30 -2.32 9.05 -2.63
CA THR A 30 -2.39 8.85 -4.07
C THR A 30 -1.07 8.27 -4.55
N HIS A 31 -1.15 7.17 -5.29
CA HIS A 31 0.00 6.52 -5.92
C HIS A 31 -0.06 6.76 -7.44
N ILE A 32 1.03 7.24 -8.01
CA ILE A 32 1.19 7.46 -9.45
C ILE A 32 2.38 6.64 -9.93
N VAL A 33 2.12 5.56 -10.66
CA VAL A 33 3.19 4.70 -11.17
C VAL A 33 3.86 5.35 -12.37
N LEU A 34 5.18 5.53 -12.27
CA LEU A 34 6.02 6.14 -13.28
C LEU A 34 6.78 5.09 -14.10
N LYS A 35 7.09 3.93 -13.49
CA LYS A 35 7.79 2.82 -14.13
C LYS A 35 7.41 1.50 -13.48
N GLY A 36 7.10 0.50 -14.30
CA GLY A 36 6.75 -0.83 -13.84
C GLY A 36 5.28 -0.99 -13.47
N SER A 37 4.97 -1.95 -12.62
CA SER A 37 3.59 -2.29 -12.22
C SER A 37 3.50 -2.52 -10.73
N LEU A 38 2.47 -1.93 -10.13
CA LEU A 38 2.18 -1.98 -8.70
C LEU A 38 0.78 -2.55 -8.49
N GLU A 39 0.66 -3.52 -7.60
CA GLU A 39 -0.62 -4.06 -7.14
C GLU A 39 -1.02 -3.38 -5.83
N LEU A 40 -2.26 -2.94 -5.75
CA LEU A 40 -2.84 -2.34 -4.55
C LEU A 40 -4.00 -3.22 -4.08
N PHE A 41 -3.94 -3.66 -2.85
CA PHE A 41 -5.02 -4.35 -2.16
C PHE A 41 -5.74 -3.41 -1.21
N ILE A 42 -7.05 -3.32 -1.36
CA ILE A 42 -7.94 -2.67 -0.40
C ILE A 42 -8.47 -3.74 0.54
N LEU A 43 -8.39 -3.49 1.83
CA LEU A 43 -8.63 -4.47 2.87
C LEU A 43 -9.77 -4.02 3.79
N ASP A 44 -10.40 -4.98 4.45
CA ASP A 44 -11.24 -4.69 5.60
C ASP A 44 -10.39 -4.48 6.88
N ASN A 45 -11.04 -4.20 7.99
CA ASN A 45 -10.36 -3.97 9.26
C ASN A 45 -9.71 -5.23 9.88
N HIS A 46 -9.93 -6.38 9.28
CA HIS A 46 -9.35 -7.67 9.68
C HIS A 46 -8.23 -8.13 8.72
N GLY A 47 -7.93 -7.33 7.69
CA GLY A 47 -6.92 -7.65 6.69
C GLY A 47 -7.40 -8.55 5.54
N ALA A 48 -8.72 -8.80 5.44
CA ALA A 48 -9.28 -9.52 4.31
C ALA A 48 -9.35 -8.63 3.06
N VAL A 49 -9.02 -9.19 1.89
CA VAL A 49 -9.03 -8.46 0.62
C VAL A 49 -10.46 -8.19 0.18
N LEU A 50 -10.76 -6.92 -0.05
CA LEU A 50 -12.03 -6.45 -0.61
C LEU A 50 -11.92 -6.15 -2.11
N GLU A 51 -10.83 -5.52 -2.51
CA GLU A 51 -10.57 -5.11 -3.89
C GLU A 51 -9.10 -5.22 -4.22
N THR A 52 -8.79 -5.48 -5.48
CA THR A 52 -7.43 -5.47 -6.03
C THR A 52 -7.38 -4.56 -7.24
N HIS A 53 -6.39 -3.68 -7.28
CA HIS A 53 -6.14 -2.77 -8.39
C HIS A 53 -4.71 -2.95 -8.90
N ILE A 54 -4.53 -2.84 -10.22
CA ILE A 54 -3.21 -2.82 -10.83
C ILE A 54 -2.97 -1.47 -11.47
N ASN A 55 -1.88 -0.84 -11.08
CA ASN A 55 -1.38 0.38 -11.66
C ASN A 55 -0.10 0.11 -12.43
N CYS A 56 -0.02 0.56 -13.66
CA CYS A 56 1.17 0.40 -14.50
C CYS A 56 1.48 1.67 -15.32
N ASP A 57 2.73 1.81 -15.71
CA ASP A 57 3.25 3.00 -16.38
C ASP A 57 2.65 3.29 -17.77
N ASN A 58 2.02 2.30 -18.38
CA ASN A 58 1.48 2.38 -19.75
C ASN A 58 -0.05 2.31 -19.84
N ASP A 59 -0.74 2.29 -18.73
CA ASP A 59 -2.21 2.20 -18.69
C ASP A 59 -2.77 3.00 -17.50
N SER A 60 -3.59 2.39 -16.67
CA SER A 60 -4.11 3.03 -15.46
C SER A 60 -3.00 3.16 -14.41
N ASN A 61 -2.44 4.34 -14.28
CA ASN A 61 -1.24 4.57 -13.47
C ASN A 61 -1.48 5.32 -12.15
N ILE A 62 -2.74 5.70 -11.86
CA ILE A 62 -3.07 6.50 -10.70
C ILE A 62 -4.15 5.83 -9.85
N THR A 63 -3.95 5.78 -8.54
CA THR A 63 -4.95 5.29 -7.58
C THR A 63 -4.89 6.12 -6.31
N THR A 64 -6.06 6.42 -5.76
CA THR A 64 -6.19 7.11 -4.47
C THR A 64 -6.86 6.19 -3.45
N VAL A 65 -6.22 6.05 -2.29
CA VAL A 65 -6.78 5.37 -1.13
C VAL A 65 -7.23 6.41 -0.13
N SER A 66 -8.53 6.46 0.11
CA SER A 66 -9.11 7.40 1.08
C SER A 66 -8.87 6.93 2.52
N SER A 67 -8.65 7.88 3.42
CA SER A 67 -8.60 7.61 4.85
C SER A 67 -10.02 7.27 5.37
N PRO A 68 -10.20 6.38 6.35
CA PRO A 68 -9.23 5.45 6.95
C PRO A 68 -9.39 4.02 6.38
N ILE A 69 -8.92 3.79 5.18
CA ILE A 69 -9.07 2.49 4.52
C ILE A 69 -7.77 1.68 4.66
N PRO A 70 -7.82 0.48 5.25
CA PRO A 70 -6.67 -0.43 5.29
C PRO A 70 -6.25 -0.84 3.89
N HIS A 71 -4.96 -0.84 3.63
CA HIS A 71 -4.42 -1.18 2.32
C HIS A 71 -2.99 -1.70 2.39
N LEU A 72 -2.54 -2.22 1.26
CA LEU A 72 -1.19 -2.73 1.05
C LEU A 72 -0.86 -2.61 -0.43
N THR A 73 0.37 -2.22 -0.73
CA THR A 73 0.92 -2.26 -2.09
C THR A 73 2.01 -3.30 -2.20
N ARG A 74 2.16 -3.90 -3.37
CA ARG A 74 3.32 -4.75 -3.70
C ARG A 74 3.71 -4.65 -5.18
N PRO A 75 5.02 -4.66 -5.50
CA PRO A 75 5.49 -4.68 -6.88
C PRO A 75 5.14 -5.99 -7.58
N ILE A 76 4.63 -5.88 -8.81
CA ILE A 76 4.40 -7.02 -9.71
C ILE A 76 5.60 -7.22 -10.62
N SER A 77 6.11 -6.14 -11.21
CA SER A 77 7.34 -6.14 -12.00
C SER A 77 8.58 -6.29 -11.11
N ASP A 78 9.74 -6.57 -11.70
CA ASP A 78 10.99 -6.74 -10.95
C ASP A 78 11.31 -5.56 -10.05
N PHE A 79 10.90 -4.36 -10.48
CA PHE A 79 10.90 -3.14 -9.69
C PHE A 79 9.76 -2.22 -10.11
N VAL A 80 9.41 -1.30 -9.26
CA VAL A 80 8.46 -0.22 -9.54
C VAL A 80 9.02 1.11 -9.04
N ILE A 81 8.77 2.16 -9.80
CA ILE A 81 9.00 3.54 -9.37
C ILE A 81 7.66 4.26 -9.39
N TYR A 82 7.28 4.82 -8.26
CA TYR A 82 6.03 5.57 -8.16
C TYR A 82 6.16 6.78 -7.26
N LEU A 83 5.30 7.76 -7.51
CA LEU A 83 5.13 8.93 -6.68
C LEU A 83 3.98 8.66 -5.69
N GLU A 84 4.26 8.79 -4.40
CA GLU A 84 3.26 8.78 -3.35
C GLU A 84 2.99 10.22 -2.89
N ILE A 85 1.73 10.60 -2.92
CA ILE A 85 1.26 11.92 -2.48
C ILE A 85 0.30 11.71 -1.31
N LYS A 86 0.54 12.35 -0.20
CA LYS A 86 -0.32 12.29 0.98
C LYS A 86 -0.36 13.58 1.77
N ASN A 87 -1.38 13.71 2.60
CA ASN A 87 -1.44 14.81 3.54
C ASN A 87 -0.29 14.72 4.55
N GLY A 88 0.34 15.87 4.82
CA GLY A 88 1.35 16.00 5.86
C GLY A 88 0.76 16.41 7.22
N PRO A 89 1.62 16.64 8.18
CA PRO A 89 3.06 16.41 8.14
C PRO A 89 3.44 14.94 8.16
N HIS A 90 4.66 14.63 7.69
CA HIS A 90 5.17 13.26 7.72
C HIS A 90 5.46 12.82 9.16
N LYS A 91 4.93 11.67 9.54
CA LYS A 91 5.17 11.05 10.85
C LYS A 91 5.59 9.59 10.62
N PRO A 92 6.89 9.30 10.61
CA PRO A 92 7.35 7.91 10.53
C PRO A 92 6.82 7.13 11.73
N PHE A 93 6.30 5.93 11.49
CA PHE A 93 5.70 5.10 12.54
C PHE A 93 4.62 5.85 13.35
N ALA A 94 3.80 6.61 12.66
CA ALA A 94 2.81 7.46 13.28
C ALA A 94 1.81 6.67 14.12
N SER A 95 1.36 7.29 15.22
CA SER A 95 0.29 6.75 16.07
C SER A 95 -1.06 6.63 15.35
N ASP A 96 -1.20 7.25 14.19
CA ASP A 96 -2.37 7.16 13.31
C ASP A 96 -2.28 6.01 12.29
N CYS A 97 -1.21 5.21 12.33
CA CYS A 97 -1.00 4.06 11.46
C CYS A 97 -1.01 2.79 12.29
N PHE A 98 -1.84 1.83 11.95
CA PHE A 98 -1.86 0.53 12.61
C PHE A 98 -1.92 -0.60 11.57
N ILE A 99 -1.47 -1.78 12.00
CA ILE A 99 -1.48 -2.99 11.20
C ILE A 99 -2.71 -3.80 11.57
N PRO A 100 -3.70 -4.00 10.67
CA PRO A 100 -4.79 -4.91 10.93
C PRO A 100 -4.22 -6.33 11.12
N ARG A 101 -4.81 -7.09 12.03
CA ARG A 101 -4.44 -8.50 12.24
C ARG A 101 -5.32 -9.39 11.37
N PRO A 102 -4.81 -9.92 10.26
CA PRO A 102 -5.59 -10.81 9.43
C PRO A 102 -5.83 -12.15 10.13
N PHE A 103 -7.01 -12.72 9.97
CA PHE A 103 -7.33 -14.11 10.32
C PHE A 103 -7.12 -14.50 11.79
N GLY A 104 -7.26 -13.57 12.75
CA GLY A 104 -7.07 -13.88 14.16
C GLY A 104 -5.63 -14.25 14.53
N MET A 105 -4.66 -13.97 13.68
CA MET A 105 -3.25 -14.16 13.99
C MET A 105 -2.83 -13.27 15.15
N GLU A 106 -2.21 -13.83 16.17
CA GLU A 106 -1.64 -13.08 17.27
C GLU A 106 -0.42 -12.26 16.82
N THR A 107 0.34 -12.79 15.85
CA THR A 107 1.49 -12.15 15.23
C THR A 107 1.34 -12.16 13.70
N PHE A 108 1.76 -11.08 13.05
CA PHE A 108 1.80 -11.01 11.60
C PHE A 108 2.85 -11.97 11.04
N ASN A 109 2.43 -12.89 10.16
CA ASN A 109 3.31 -13.76 9.41
C ASN A 109 3.31 -13.32 7.94
N GLU A 110 4.38 -12.64 7.51
CA GLU A 110 4.51 -12.06 6.17
C GLU A 110 4.33 -13.08 5.06
N ARG A 111 4.92 -14.26 5.20
CA ARG A 111 4.85 -15.31 4.19
C ARG A 111 3.42 -15.82 4.01
N GLN A 112 2.78 -16.21 5.10
CA GLN A 112 1.40 -16.71 5.06
C GLN A 112 0.43 -15.67 4.50
N TYR A 113 0.63 -14.40 4.85
CA TYR A 113 -0.20 -13.34 4.34
C TYR A 113 0.04 -13.08 2.84
N ASN A 114 1.27 -13.18 2.36
CA ASN A 114 1.55 -13.07 0.94
C ASN A 114 0.99 -14.25 0.14
N ASP A 115 1.08 -15.49 0.67
CA ASP A 115 0.44 -16.66 0.08
C ASP A 115 -1.09 -16.44 -0.05
N TYR A 116 -1.70 -15.83 0.96
CA TYR A 116 -3.12 -15.43 0.89
C TYR A 116 -3.38 -14.35 -0.17
N LEU A 117 -2.55 -13.31 -0.25
CA LEU A 117 -2.72 -12.27 -1.26
C LEU A 117 -2.58 -12.79 -2.69
N ASP A 118 -1.79 -13.85 -2.89
CA ASP A 118 -1.64 -14.48 -4.21
C ASP A 118 -2.95 -15.05 -4.75
N GLU A 119 -3.87 -15.46 -3.88
CA GLU A 119 -5.22 -15.92 -4.26
C GLU A 119 -6.08 -14.81 -4.87
N PHE A 120 -5.78 -13.56 -4.56
CA PHE A 120 -6.51 -12.38 -5.01
C PHE A 120 -5.75 -11.55 -6.05
N SER A 121 -4.55 -11.98 -6.43
CA SER A 121 -3.81 -11.33 -7.49
C SER A 121 -4.52 -11.47 -8.83
N ILE A 122 -4.63 -10.37 -9.59
CA ILE A 122 -5.32 -10.34 -10.88
C ILE A 122 -4.40 -10.85 -12.01
N LEU A 123 -3.17 -11.17 -11.69
CA LEU A 123 -2.18 -11.66 -12.65
C LEU A 123 -2.09 -13.16 -12.68
#